data_5b77391c54496cac67087239f593a7b3
#
_entry.id   5b77391c54496cac67087239f593a7b3
#
_cell.length_a   1.000
_cell.length_b   1.000
_cell.length_c   1.000
_cell.angle_alpha   90.00
_cell.angle_beta   90.00
_cell.angle_gamma   90.00
#
_symmetry.space_group_name_H-M   'P 1'
#
loop_
_entity.id
_entity.type
_entity.pdbx_description
1 polymer ?
#
loop_
_entity_poly.entity_id
_entity_poly.type
_entity_poly.pdbx_seq_one_letter_code
_entity_poly.pdbx_strand_id
1 'polypeptide(L)'
;MSRNKLIFFSALLCFVGLTSYALWKEITRDTAKLELSISGAIFAAPGIGGGIVKTDNAHILLFDPTTLELVASRIINPFLPPLTFSIGQSDTNQKLSGMYRMLVLTDKDGDPNRPSIGEIIGPLTQKISLGTEGYKYYLDRSFKSFPEELLYRERDPPEKSISGIVKASPKLSNLVSLEDRLVIMLFDPEKGRPIAVKIMDNFKLPQKFSIGHSNALGIQTFEGKFSLRILTDKNNQPFESVIGEIIGRSKKLIALGAKNIDFVMDQNYVR
;
A
#
# COMPACT_ATOMS: atom_id res chain seq x y z
N MET A 1 59.44 21.04 30.78
CA MET A 1 58.20 20.21 30.76
C MET A 1 58.60 18.76 30.59
N SER A 2 58.24 17.85 31.48
CA SER A 2 58.71 16.46 31.39
C SER A 2 58.06 15.75 30.21
N ARG A 3 58.82 14.87 29.56
CA ARG A 3 58.40 14.08 28.37
C ARG A 3 57.05 13.33 28.61
N ASN A 4 56.76 12.92 29.82
CA ASN A 4 55.51 12.26 30.22
C ASN A 4 54.29 13.20 30.21
N LYS A 5 54.45 14.51 30.52
CA LYS A 5 53.37 15.47 30.44
C LYS A 5 52.98 15.79 29.00
N LEU A 6 53.95 15.77 28.06
CA LEU A 6 53.68 15.99 26.64
C LEU A 6 52.90 14.83 26.02
N ILE A 7 53.24 13.58 26.37
CA ILE A 7 52.53 12.38 25.90
C ILE A 7 51.08 12.36 26.45
N PHE A 8 50.89 12.73 27.70
CA PHE A 8 49.56 12.78 28.30
C PHE A 8 48.68 13.86 27.64
N PHE A 9 49.23 15.02 27.33
CA PHE A 9 48.50 16.10 26.64
C PHE A 9 48.10 15.73 25.21
N SER A 10 48.97 15.05 24.46
CA SER A 10 48.66 14.61 23.10
C SER A 10 47.63 13.50 23.09
N ALA A 11 47.68 12.55 24.03
CA ALA A 11 46.66 11.51 24.17
C ALA A 11 45.28 12.08 24.54
N LEU A 12 45.24 13.09 25.42
CA LEU A 12 43.98 13.76 25.81
C LEU A 12 43.38 14.54 24.64
N LEU A 13 44.19 15.23 23.83
CA LEU A 13 43.75 15.94 22.62
C LEU A 13 43.20 14.98 21.57
N CYS A 14 43.84 13.82 21.35
CA CYS A 14 43.31 12.78 20.45
C CYS A 14 41.98 12.20 20.93
N PHE A 15 41.82 11.97 22.25
CA PHE A 15 40.61 11.45 22.81
C PHE A 15 39.44 12.44 22.69
N VAL A 16 39.67 13.73 22.98
CA VAL A 16 38.66 14.79 22.80
C VAL A 16 38.31 14.97 21.33
N GLY A 17 39.27 14.88 20.41
CA GLY A 17 39.02 14.93 18.97
C GLY A 17 38.16 13.76 18.45
N LEU A 18 38.46 12.55 18.91
CA LEU A 18 37.69 11.34 18.53
C LEU A 18 36.26 11.36 19.07
N THR A 19 36.09 11.79 20.32
CA THR A 19 34.74 11.89 20.90
C THR A 19 33.89 12.98 20.24
N SER A 20 34.50 14.14 19.96
CA SER A 20 33.84 15.24 19.24
C SER A 20 33.46 14.83 17.81
N TYR A 21 34.33 14.10 17.11
CA TYR A 21 34.07 13.58 15.77
C TYR A 21 32.94 12.54 15.79
N ALA A 22 32.93 11.63 16.76
CA ALA A 22 31.88 10.63 16.90
C ALA A 22 30.50 11.28 17.19
N LEU A 23 30.44 12.24 18.11
CA LEU A 23 29.25 13.04 18.40
C LEU A 23 28.76 13.84 17.19
N TRP A 24 29.70 14.51 16.48
CA TRP A 24 29.34 15.25 15.26
C TRP A 24 28.80 14.34 14.16
N LYS A 25 29.41 13.16 13.98
CA LYS A 25 28.95 12.17 13.01
C LYS A 25 27.55 11.60 13.36
N GLU A 26 27.27 11.43 14.65
CA GLU A 26 25.96 10.96 15.13
C GLU A 26 24.89 12.03 14.93
N ILE A 27 25.18 13.27 15.31
CA ILE A 27 24.28 14.43 15.11
C ILE A 27 24.01 14.65 13.62
N THR A 28 25.02 14.62 12.76
CA THR A 28 24.82 14.79 11.31
C THR A 28 24.05 13.62 10.69
N ARG A 29 24.25 12.41 11.19
CA ARG A 29 23.50 11.22 10.73
C ARG A 29 22.03 11.31 11.12
N ASP A 30 21.71 11.77 12.32
CA ASP A 30 20.35 11.92 12.78
C ASP A 30 19.63 13.07 12.06
N THR A 31 20.32 14.19 11.82
CA THR A 31 19.78 15.31 11.04
C THR A 31 19.50 14.92 9.60
N ALA A 32 20.44 14.23 8.95
CA ALA A 32 20.25 13.72 7.59
C ALA A 32 19.10 12.68 7.49
N LYS A 33 18.90 11.94 8.58
CA LYS A 33 17.81 10.95 8.66
C LYS A 33 16.44 11.62 8.83
N LEU A 34 16.37 12.73 9.57
CA LEU A 34 15.18 13.56 9.73
C LEU A 34 14.79 14.27 8.43
N GLU A 35 15.77 14.83 7.70
CA GLU A 35 15.52 15.50 6.42
C GLU A 35 14.95 14.59 5.33
N LEU A 36 15.14 13.28 5.46
CA LEU A 36 14.66 12.26 4.51
C LEU A 36 13.46 11.44 5.03
N SER A 37 12.73 11.96 6.01
CA SER A 37 11.55 11.31 6.58
C SER A 37 10.41 12.29 6.83
N ILE A 38 9.20 11.76 6.93
CA ILE A 38 8.02 12.44 7.47
C ILE A 38 7.82 11.89 8.87
N SER A 39 7.77 12.76 9.88
CA SER A 39 7.61 12.37 11.26
C SER A 39 6.46 13.10 11.94
N GLY A 40 5.87 12.49 12.97
CA GLY A 40 4.76 13.07 13.67
C GLY A 40 4.08 12.12 14.64
N ALA A 41 2.76 12.28 14.80
CA ALA A 41 1.96 11.43 15.66
C ALA A 41 0.66 10.98 14.98
N ILE A 42 0.28 9.72 15.22
CA ILE A 42 -0.98 9.12 14.78
C ILE A 42 -1.95 9.17 15.96
N PHE A 43 -3.14 9.67 15.71
CA PHE A 43 -4.24 9.78 16.65
C PHE A 43 -5.42 8.93 16.18
N ALA A 44 -6.27 8.50 17.10
CA ALA A 44 -7.60 8.00 16.79
C ALA A 44 -8.61 9.14 16.89
N ALA A 45 -9.48 9.27 15.90
CA ALA A 45 -10.60 10.22 15.99
C ALA A 45 -11.57 9.82 17.11
N PRO A 46 -12.32 10.77 17.67
CA PRO A 46 -13.35 10.48 18.68
C PRO A 46 -14.33 9.41 18.19
N GLY A 47 -14.59 8.41 19.02
CA GLY A 47 -15.49 7.29 18.70
C GLY A 47 -14.84 6.11 17.98
N ILE A 48 -13.66 6.28 17.40
CA ILE A 48 -12.94 5.20 16.68
C ILE A 48 -11.93 4.48 17.59
N GLY A 49 -11.35 5.19 18.56
CA GLY A 49 -10.26 4.67 19.42
C GLY A 49 -10.61 3.38 20.20
N GLY A 50 -11.88 3.14 20.51
CA GLY A 50 -12.32 1.90 21.17
C GLY A 50 -12.16 0.62 20.32
N GLY A 51 -11.98 0.76 19.02
CA GLY A 51 -11.71 -0.35 18.12
C GLY A 51 -10.23 -0.72 17.98
N ILE A 52 -9.30 0.06 18.57
CA ILE A 52 -7.85 -0.18 18.55
C ILE A 52 -7.43 -0.86 19.83
N VAL A 53 -6.76 -2.00 19.70
CA VAL A 53 -6.21 -2.73 20.84
C VAL A 53 -4.69 -2.78 20.81
N LYS A 54 -4.06 -2.97 21.95
CA LYS A 54 -2.60 -2.92 22.09
C LYS A 54 -1.85 -3.94 21.21
N THR A 55 -2.52 -5.01 20.81
CA THR A 55 -1.96 -6.05 19.94
C THR A 55 -2.03 -5.70 18.46
N ASP A 56 -2.76 -4.64 18.09
CA ASP A 56 -2.83 -4.20 16.69
C ASP A 56 -1.46 -3.67 16.25
N ASN A 57 -1.17 -3.85 14.96
CA ASN A 57 -0.08 -3.16 14.28
C ASN A 57 -0.61 -1.87 13.63
N ALA A 58 0.27 -0.90 13.42
CA ALA A 58 0.00 0.22 12.53
C ALA A 58 0.84 0.07 11.26
N HIS A 59 0.20 0.13 10.13
CA HIS A 59 0.84 0.19 8.82
C HIS A 59 0.84 1.62 8.31
N ILE A 60 2.03 2.17 8.08
CA ILE A 60 2.22 3.49 7.48
C ILE A 60 2.74 3.28 6.07
N LEU A 61 2.04 3.81 5.10
CA LEU A 61 2.29 3.64 3.67
C LEU A 61 2.57 5.00 3.04
N LEU A 62 3.67 5.13 2.29
CA LEU A 62 3.95 6.30 1.46
C LEU A 62 3.75 5.96 -0.01
N PHE A 63 3.07 6.85 -0.70
CA PHE A 63 2.77 6.74 -2.12
C PHE A 63 3.36 7.91 -2.89
N ASP A 64 3.89 7.62 -4.08
CA ASP A 64 4.20 8.66 -5.07
C ASP A 64 2.94 9.50 -5.33
N PRO A 65 3.01 10.84 -5.29
CA PRO A 65 1.82 11.68 -5.37
C PRO A 65 1.21 11.75 -6.78
N THR A 66 1.90 11.26 -7.80
CA THR A 66 1.47 11.29 -9.20
C THR A 66 1.00 9.91 -9.67
N THR A 67 1.83 8.87 -9.43
CA THR A 67 1.53 7.50 -9.87
C THR A 67 0.72 6.74 -8.83
N LEU A 68 0.69 7.20 -7.58
CA LEU A 68 0.13 6.51 -6.42
C LEU A 68 0.76 5.11 -6.20
N GLU A 69 1.95 4.87 -6.73
CA GLU A 69 2.73 3.68 -6.41
C GLU A 69 3.22 3.74 -4.98
N LEU A 70 3.19 2.61 -4.29
CA LEU A 70 3.76 2.48 -2.96
C LEU A 70 5.28 2.57 -3.06
N VAL A 71 5.87 3.53 -2.36
CA VAL A 71 7.33 3.79 -2.40
C VAL A 71 8.03 3.43 -1.10
N ALA A 72 7.34 3.50 0.03
CA ALA A 72 7.87 3.10 1.33
C ALA A 72 6.75 2.62 2.26
N SER A 73 7.12 1.76 3.21
CA SER A 73 6.18 1.24 4.19
C SER A 73 6.85 0.94 5.51
N ARG A 74 6.15 1.19 6.59
CA ARG A 74 6.60 0.87 7.95
C ARG A 74 5.48 0.24 8.75
N ILE A 75 5.82 -0.82 9.50
CA ILE A 75 4.97 -1.46 10.48
C ILE A 75 5.45 -1.05 11.87
N ILE A 76 4.54 -0.64 12.73
CA ILE A 76 4.82 -0.32 14.13
C ILE A 76 3.99 -1.23 15.02
N ASN A 77 4.68 -1.94 15.92
CA ASN A 77 4.08 -2.83 16.91
C ASN A 77 4.77 -2.59 18.28
N PRO A 78 4.03 -2.47 19.38
CA PRO A 78 2.56 -2.37 19.49
C PRO A 78 2.03 -1.01 19.02
N PHE A 79 0.78 -0.99 18.58
CA PHE A 79 0.10 0.25 18.21
C PHE A 79 -0.93 0.67 19.25
N LEU A 80 -0.71 1.82 19.87
CA LEU A 80 -1.65 2.46 20.77
C LEU A 80 -1.60 3.99 20.58
N PRO A 81 -2.64 4.61 20.02
CA PRO A 81 -2.67 6.07 19.84
C PRO A 81 -2.78 6.83 21.18
N PRO A 82 -2.14 8.02 21.31
CA PRO A 82 -1.28 8.66 20.30
C PRO A 82 0.08 7.97 20.17
N LEU A 83 0.50 7.69 18.93
CA LEU A 83 1.77 7.04 18.64
C LEU A 83 2.64 7.92 17.76
N THR A 84 3.89 8.14 18.17
CA THR A 84 4.88 8.82 17.32
C THR A 84 5.36 7.91 16.20
N PHE A 85 5.59 8.49 15.04
CA PHE A 85 6.09 7.78 13.88
C PHE A 85 7.13 8.58 13.11
N SER A 86 7.91 7.86 12.32
CA SER A 86 8.75 8.41 11.26
C SER A 86 8.76 7.41 10.11
N ILE A 87 8.55 7.87 8.89
CA ILE A 87 8.62 7.06 7.68
C ILE A 87 9.38 7.80 6.59
N GLY A 88 10.30 7.12 5.89
CA GLY A 88 11.13 7.78 4.89
C GLY A 88 12.17 6.86 4.26
N GLN A 89 13.36 7.42 3.98
CA GLN A 89 14.42 6.72 3.26
C GLN A 89 14.84 5.37 3.88
N SER A 90 14.73 5.23 5.20
CA SER A 90 15.07 3.97 5.88
C SER A 90 14.07 2.84 5.64
N ASP A 91 12.92 3.14 5.07
CA ASP A 91 11.80 2.21 4.89
C ASP A 91 11.64 1.75 3.43
N THR A 92 12.66 2.04 2.60
CA THR A 92 12.67 1.67 1.18
C THR A 92 14.09 1.57 0.64
N ASN A 93 14.26 0.76 -0.42
CA ASN A 93 15.49 0.70 -1.20
C ASN A 93 15.53 1.75 -2.33
N GLN A 94 14.42 2.43 -2.60
CA GLN A 94 14.35 3.49 -3.60
C GLN A 94 14.86 4.79 -3.01
N LYS A 95 15.52 5.63 -3.83
CA LYS A 95 15.91 6.98 -3.40
C LYS A 95 14.68 7.88 -3.34
N LEU A 96 14.34 8.33 -2.16
CA LEU A 96 13.23 9.25 -1.95
C LEU A 96 13.66 10.70 -2.13
N SER A 97 12.78 11.54 -2.71
CA SER A 97 12.95 12.97 -2.84
C SER A 97 11.61 13.67 -3.09
N GLY A 98 11.43 14.87 -2.56
CA GLY A 98 10.25 15.69 -2.81
C GLY A 98 9.06 15.40 -1.89
N MET A 99 7.88 15.22 -2.46
CA MET A 99 6.61 15.09 -1.73
C MET A 99 6.02 13.70 -1.91
N TYR A 100 5.22 13.27 -0.92
CA TYR A 100 4.53 11.97 -0.91
C TYR A 100 3.12 12.12 -0.36
N ARG A 101 2.26 11.12 -0.62
CA ARG A 101 0.98 10.97 0.07
C ARG A 101 1.10 9.82 1.04
N MET A 102 0.46 9.95 2.19
CA MET A 102 0.54 8.96 3.27
C MET A 102 -0.83 8.38 3.58
N LEU A 103 -0.86 7.08 3.86
CA LEU A 103 -2.00 6.37 4.38
C LEU A 103 -1.58 5.56 5.60
N VAL A 104 -2.40 5.56 6.65
CA VAL A 104 -2.18 4.72 7.82
C VAL A 104 -3.42 3.87 8.06
N LEU A 105 -3.19 2.60 8.40
CA LEU A 105 -4.24 1.67 8.79
C LEU A 105 -3.75 0.76 9.91
N THR A 106 -4.70 0.18 10.66
CA THR A 106 -4.41 -0.87 11.63
C THR A 106 -4.37 -2.22 10.93
N ASP A 107 -3.69 -3.17 11.55
CA ASP A 107 -3.65 -4.58 11.16
C ASP A 107 -3.93 -5.42 12.41
N LYS A 108 -5.05 -6.10 12.41
CA LYS A 108 -5.54 -6.91 13.54
C LYS A 108 -5.22 -8.39 13.41
N ASP A 109 -5.07 -8.87 12.20
CA ASP A 109 -4.87 -10.29 11.92
C ASP A 109 -3.40 -10.65 11.62
N GLY A 110 -2.50 -9.67 11.61
CA GLY A 110 -1.07 -9.82 11.32
C GLY A 110 -0.78 -10.03 9.85
N ASP A 111 -1.75 -9.72 8.97
CA ASP A 111 -1.59 -9.76 7.52
C ASP A 111 -1.62 -8.36 6.90
N PRO A 112 -0.47 -7.68 6.85
CA PRO A 112 -0.35 -6.31 6.37
C PRO A 112 -0.82 -6.09 4.94
N ASN A 113 -0.95 -7.17 4.18
CA ASN A 113 -1.31 -7.10 2.76
C ASN A 113 -2.82 -7.24 2.53
N ARG A 114 -3.58 -7.48 3.60
CA ARG A 114 -5.01 -7.70 3.54
C ARG A 114 -5.71 -7.01 4.71
N PRO A 115 -6.00 -5.72 4.60
CA PRO A 115 -6.85 -5.09 5.60
C PRO A 115 -8.20 -5.81 5.71
N SER A 116 -8.54 -6.17 6.93
CA SER A 116 -9.77 -6.87 7.25
C SER A 116 -10.90 -5.90 7.61
N ILE A 117 -12.14 -6.31 7.37
CA ILE A 117 -13.31 -5.53 7.85
C ILE A 117 -13.22 -5.36 9.37
N GLY A 118 -13.35 -4.11 9.82
CA GLY A 118 -13.23 -3.76 11.24
C GLY A 118 -11.85 -3.26 11.68
N GLU A 119 -10.85 -3.33 10.82
CA GLU A 119 -9.63 -2.54 10.97
C GLU A 119 -9.95 -1.05 10.80
N ILE A 120 -9.05 -0.20 11.23
CA ILE A 120 -9.24 1.24 11.23
C ILE A 120 -8.27 1.87 10.25
N ILE A 121 -8.76 2.77 9.43
CA ILE A 121 -8.00 3.47 8.40
C ILE A 121 -8.23 4.98 8.52
N GLY A 122 -7.21 5.76 8.18
CA GLY A 122 -7.35 7.20 7.98
C GLY A 122 -7.44 7.58 6.51
N PRO A 123 -7.54 8.87 6.19
CA PRO A 123 -7.60 9.38 4.83
C PRO A 123 -6.23 9.26 4.13
N LEU A 124 -6.24 9.07 2.81
CA LEU A 124 -5.05 9.32 2.00
C LEU A 124 -4.75 10.83 2.03
N THR A 125 -3.57 11.20 2.54
CA THR A 125 -3.24 12.60 2.78
C THR A 125 -3.10 13.40 1.48
N GLN A 126 -3.13 14.71 1.58
CA GLN A 126 -2.54 15.60 0.57
C GLN A 126 -1.02 15.37 0.51
N LYS A 127 -0.35 16.02 -0.44
CA LYS A 127 1.10 15.94 -0.61
C LYS A 127 1.82 16.47 0.63
N ILE A 128 2.73 15.67 1.18
CA ILE A 128 3.56 15.99 2.34
C ILE A 128 5.03 15.95 1.88
N SER A 129 5.81 16.98 2.20
CA SER A 129 7.25 17.01 1.88
C SER A 129 8.04 16.07 2.80
N LEU A 130 9.07 15.42 2.27
CA LEU A 130 10.12 14.85 3.13
C LEU A 130 10.73 15.95 4.00
N GLY A 131 11.15 15.61 5.20
CA GLY A 131 11.60 16.55 6.21
C GLY A 131 10.47 17.18 7.03
N THR A 132 9.21 16.88 6.74
CA THR A 132 8.09 17.36 7.56
C THR A 132 8.13 16.71 8.94
N GLU A 133 8.15 17.55 9.99
CA GLU A 133 8.10 17.13 11.39
C GLU A 133 6.78 17.52 12.05
N GLY A 134 6.41 16.81 13.11
CA GLY A 134 5.22 17.11 13.91
C GLY A 134 3.90 16.90 13.15
N TYR A 135 3.89 16.12 12.08
CA TYR A 135 2.67 15.84 11.32
C TYR A 135 1.63 15.12 12.18
N LYS A 136 0.39 15.60 12.16
CA LYS A 136 -0.73 14.97 12.88
C LYS A 136 -1.59 14.20 11.92
N TYR A 137 -1.62 12.89 12.08
CA TYR A 137 -2.43 12.00 11.29
C TYR A 137 -3.57 11.40 12.13
N TYR A 138 -4.77 11.30 11.57
CA TYR A 138 -5.94 10.78 12.27
C TYR A 138 -6.50 9.55 11.59
N LEU A 139 -6.63 8.47 12.33
CA LEU A 139 -7.44 7.32 11.94
C LEU A 139 -8.90 7.70 12.22
N ASP A 140 -9.74 7.71 11.19
CA ASP A 140 -11.06 8.34 11.26
C ASP A 140 -12.25 7.42 10.94
N ARG A 141 -12.00 6.22 10.41
CA ARG A 141 -13.08 5.28 10.03
C ARG A 141 -12.66 3.83 10.08
N SER A 142 -13.66 2.94 10.24
CA SER A 142 -13.45 1.51 10.03
C SER A 142 -13.18 1.22 8.55
N PHE A 143 -12.25 0.30 8.31
CA PHE A 143 -11.91 -0.14 6.96
C PHE A 143 -13.11 -0.84 6.30
N LYS A 144 -13.50 -0.35 5.14
CA LYS A 144 -14.45 -1.00 4.22
C LYS A 144 -13.79 -1.23 2.87
N SER A 145 -13.04 -0.24 2.40
CA SER A 145 -12.24 -0.28 1.17
C SER A 145 -11.09 0.72 1.26
N PHE A 146 -10.09 0.57 0.40
CA PHE A 146 -9.08 1.62 0.20
C PHE A 146 -9.71 2.89 -0.38
N PRO A 147 -9.06 4.06 -0.19
CA PRO A 147 -9.43 5.28 -0.91
C PRO A 147 -9.52 5.04 -2.42
N GLU A 148 -10.55 5.59 -3.06
CA GLU A 148 -10.82 5.35 -4.48
C GLU A 148 -9.61 5.70 -5.37
N GLU A 149 -8.88 6.76 -5.06
CA GLU A 149 -7.68 7.15 -5.80
C GLU A 149 -6.62 6.02 -5.86
N LEU A 150 -6.59 5.14 -4.86
CA LEU A 150 -5.69 3.99 -4.85
C LEU A 150 -6.22 2.80 -5.66
N LEU A 151 -7.51 2.74 -5.93
CA LEU A 151 -8.16 1.68 -6.70
C LEU A 151 -8.21 1.99 -8.21
N TYR A 152 -8.18 3.26 -8.61
CA TYR A 152 -8.30 3.72 -9.99
C TYR A 152 -6.98 4.06 -10.67
N ARG A 153 -5.89 3.46 -10.25
CA ARG A 153 -4.58 3.75 -10.85
C ARG A 153 -4.51 3.36 -12.32
N GLU A 154 -3.96 4.25 -13.12
CA GLU A 154 -3.68 4.00 -14.55
C GLU A 154 -2.21 3.63 -14.76
N ARG A 155 -1.99 2.52 -15.49
CA ARG A 155 -0.78 2.11 -16.20
C ARG A 155 0.41 1.59 -15.40
N ASP A 156 0.45 0.27 -15.32
CA ASP A 156 1.73 -0.44 -15.15
C ASP A 156 2.51 -0.51 -16.46
N PRO A 157 3.85 -0.56 -16.38
CA PRO A 157 4.65 -1.03 -17.49
C PRO A 157 4.16 -2.41 -17.99
N PRO A 158 4.17 -2.67 -19.30
CA PRO A 158 3.63 -3.91 -19.86
C PRO A 158 4.21 -5.20 -19.28
N GLU A 159 5.46 -5.16 -18.83
CA GLU A 159 6.16 -6.28 -18.19
C GLU A 159 5.73 -6.51 -16.73
N LYS A 160 5.11 -5.53 -16.11
CA LYS A 160 4.62 -5.56 -14.72
C LYS A 160 3.10 -5.65 -14.63
N SER A 161 2.44 -6.02 -15.72
CA SER A 161 0.99 -6.15 -15.78
C SER A 161 0.53 -7.35 -16.60
N ILE A 162 -0.67 -7.83 -16.31
CA ILE A 162 -1.42 -8.77 -17.14
C ILE A 162 -2.46 -7.97 -17.88
N SER A 163 -2.53 -8.12 -19.22
CA SER A 163 -3.45 -7.35 -20.04
C SER A 163 -4.21 -8.20 -21.03
N GLY A 164 -5.41 -7.76 -21.41
CA GLY A 164 -6.25 -8.50 -22.33
C GLY A 164 -7.59 -7.83 -22.62
N ILE A 165 -8.54 -8.67 -23.02
CA ILE A 165 -9.92 -8.27 -23.28
C ILE A 165 -10.83 -9.17 -22.44
N VAL A 166 -11.75 -8.57 -21.70
CA VAL A 166 -12.81 -9.30 -21.00
C VAL A 166 -14.11 -9.24 -21.77
N LYS A 167 -14.84 -10.34 -21.78
CA LYS A 167 -16.15 -10.53 -22.41
C LYS A 167 -17.10 -11.24 -21.43
N ALA A 168 -18.39 -11.04 -21.56
CA ALA A 168 -19.36 -11.95 -20.96
C ALA A 168 -19.67 -13.09 -21.93
N SER A 169 -20.01 -14.26 -21.40
CA SER A 169 -20.59 -15.32 -22.23
C SER A 169 -21.90 -14.86 -22.86
N PRO A 170 -22.27 -15.32 -24.06
CA PRO A 170 -23.52 -14.88 -24.71
C PRO A 170 -24.76 -15.08 -23.87
N LYS A 171 -24.79 -16.10 -23.00
CA LYS A 171 -25.91 -16.41 -22.12
C LYS A 171 -26.06 -15.41 -20.96
N LEU A 172 -25.01 -14.70 -20.61
CA LEU A 172 -24.96 -13.80 -19.44
C LEU A 172 -24.81 -12.33 -19.81
N SER A 173 -24.59 -12.02 -21.09
CA SER A 173 -24.34 -10.66 -21.55
C SER A 173 -25.48 -9.67 -21.24
N ASN A 174 -26.71 -10.16 -21.19
CA ASN A 174 -27.89 -9.38 -20.85
C ASN A 174 -28.04 -9.05 -19.35
N LEU A 175 -27.23 -9.69 -18.49
CA LEU A 175 -27.21 -9.42 -17.05
C LEU A 175 -26.26 -8.27 -16.67
N VAL A 176 -25.43 -7.80 -17.62
CA VAL A 176 -24.53 -6.66 -17.42
C VAL A 176 -25.29 -5.36 -17.57
N SER A 177 -25.28 -4.53 -16.54
CA SER A 177 -25.86 -3.18 -16.55
C SER A 177 -24.77 -2.13 -16.82
N LEU A 178 -25.20 -0.97 -17.34
CA LEU A 178 -24.32 0.20 -17.47
C LEU A 178 -23.94 0.82 -16.11
N GLU A 179 -24.70 0.52 -15.06
CA GLU A 179 -24.46 0.97 -13.70
C GLU A 179 -23.49 0.04 -12.94
N ASP A 180 -23.25 -1.15 -13.47
CA ASP A 180 -22.31 -2.08 -12.87
C ASP A 180 -20.89 -1.55 -12.97
N ARG A 181 -20.05 -1.89 -11.99
CA ARG A 181 -18.61 -1.72 -12.09
C ARG A 181 -17.97 -3.03 -12.53
N LEU A 182 -16.86 -2.95 -13.25
CA LEU A 182 -16.02 -4.10 -13.58
C LEU A 182 -14.89 -4.18 -12.56
N VAL A 183 -14.82 -5.26 -11.82
CA VAL A 183 -13.76 -5.50 -10.84
C VAL A 183 -12.84 -6.60 -11.35
N ILE A 184 -11.57 -6.30 -11.41
CA ILE A 184 -10.50 -7.18 -11.88
C ILE A 184 -9.57 -7.44 -10.71
N MET A 185 -9.31 -8.71 -10.38
CA MET A 185 -8.50 -9.10 -9.24
C MET A 185 -7.45 -10.12 -9.62
N LEU A 186 -6.23 -9.94 -9.12
CA LEU A 186 -5.20 -10.98 -9.10
C LEU A 186 -5.16 -11.64 -7.73
N PHE A 187 -5.12 -12.95 -7.72
CA PHE A 187 -5.04 -13.77 -6.51
C PHE A 187 -3.70 -14.47 -6.41
N ASP A 188 -3.12 -14.43 -5.22
CA ASP A 188 -2.00 -15.27 -4.85
C ASP A 188 -2.46 -16.75 -4.87
N PRO A 189 -1.85 -17.62 -5.69
CA PRO A 189 -2.29 -19.01 -5.80
C PRO A 189 -2.05 -19.83 -4.52
N GLU A 190 -1.07 -19.46 -3.70
CA GLU A 190 -0.73 -20.17 -2.47
C GLU A 190 -1.64 -19.76 -1.30
N LYS A 191 -1.93 -18.47 -1.21
CA LYS A 191 -2.70 -17.91 -0.10
C LYS A 191 -4.19 -17.77 -0.42
N GLY A 192 -4.59 -17.90 -1.70
CA GLY A 192 -5.98 -17.83 -2.13
C GLY A 192 -6.64 -16.47 -1.94
N ARG A 193 -5.87 -15.40 -1.80
CA ARG A 193 -6.34 -14.03 -1.50
C ARG A 193 -5.99 -13.06 -2.62
N PRO A 194 -6.76 -11.97 -2.78
CA PRO A 194 -6.44 -10.93 -3.74
C PRO A 194 -5.17 -10.18 -3.31
N ILE A 195 -4.30 -9.93 -4.29
CA ILE A 195 -3.06 -9.15 -4.13
C ILE A 195 -3.08 -7.87 -4.94
N ALA A 196 -3.93 -7.79 -5.94
CA ALA A 196 -4.17 -6.59 -6.73
C ALA A 196 -5.64 -6.50 -7.11
N VAL A 197 -6.18 -5.28 -7.13
CA VAL A 197 -7.57 -4.99 -7.51
C VAL A 197 -7.61 -3.75 -8.37
N LYS A 198 -8.33 -3.85 -9.50
CA LYS A 198 -8.67 -2.71 -10.35
C LYS A 198 -10.17 -2.64 -10.52
N ILE A 199 -10.72 -1.45 -10.35
CA ILE A 199 -12.13 -1.15 -10.57
C ILE A 199 -12.26 -0.24 -11.78
N MET A 200 -13.24 -0.52 -12.62
CA MET A 200 -13.54 0.27 -13.81
C MET A 200 -15.03 0.59 -13.83
N ASP A 201 -15.35 1.88 -13.78
CA ASP A 201 -16.71 2.39 -13.96
C ASP A 201 -17.03 2.55 -15.45
N ASN A 202 -18.31 2.63 -15.77
CA ASN A 202 -18.81 2.92 -17.12
C ASN A 202 -18.18 2.04 -18.21
N PHE A 203 -17.91 0.76 -17.90
CA PHE A 203 -17.32 -0.17 -18.84
C PHE A 203 -18.34 -0.67 -19.87
N LYS A 204 -17.86 -1.11 -21.03
CA LYS A 204 -18.66 -1.76 -22.07
C LYS A 204 -17.94 -2.99 -22.56
N LEU A 205 -18.63 -4.13 -22.54
CA LEU A 205 -18.08 -5.39 -23.06
C LEU A 205 -18.16 -5.45 -24.59
N PRO A 206 -17.11 -5.93 -25.28
CA PRO A 206 -15.82 -6.37 -24.74
C PRO A 206 -14.95 -5.22 -24.25
N GLN A 207 -14.35 -5.34 -23.06
CA GLN A 207 -13.56 -4.31 -22.40
C GLN A 207 -12.08 -4.67 -22.36
N LYS A 208 -11.20 -3.77 -22.80
CA LYS A 208 -9.75 -3.92 -22.58
C LYS A 208 -9.42 -3.68 -21.11
N PHE A 209 -8.49 -4.48 -20.59
CA PHE A 209 -8.01 -4.34 -19.22
C PHE A 209 -6.50 -4.49 -19.12
N SER A 210 -5.95 -3.93 -18.06
CA SER A 210 -4.60 -4.18 -17.57
C SER A 210 -4.63 -4.12 -16.05
N ILE A 211 -3.97 -5.07 -15.38
CA ILE A 211 -3.85 -5.14 -13.93
C ILE A 211 -2.44 -5.58 -13.55
N GLY A 212 -1.83 -4.93 -12.58
CA GLY A 212 -0.46 -5.20 -12.19
C GLY A 212 -0.06 -4.52 -10.87
N HIS A 213 1.22 -4.17 -10.76
CA HIS A 213 1.79 -3.60 -9.54
C HIS A 213 1.10 -2.29 -9.10
N SER A 214 0.68 -1.44 -10.04
CA SER A 214 -0.04 -0.20 -9.73
C SER A 214 -1.39 -0.43 -9.07
N ASN A 215 -1.92 -1.65 -9.16
CA ASN A 215 -3.18 -2.06 -8.55
C ASN A 215 -3.00 -2.91 -7.29
N ALA A 216 -1.74 -3.05 -6.79
CA ALA A 216 -1.43 -3.87 -5.63
C ALA A 216 -2.23 -3.44 -4.38
N LEU A 217 -2.74 -4.44 -3.66
CA LEU A 217 -3.25 -4.26 -2.30
C LEU A 217 -2.07 -4.38 -1.33
N GLY A 218 -1.74 -3.29 -0.63
CA GLY A 218 -0.65 -3.28 0.35
C GLY A 218 0.75 -3.10 -0.26
N ILE A 219 1.75 -3.65 0.44
CA ILE A 219 3.17 -3.30 0.34
C ILE A 219 3.94 -4.09 -0.74
N GLN A 220 3.35 -5.09 -1.37
CA GLN A 220 4.11 -6.08 -2.14
C GLN A 220 4.29 -5.69 -3.61
N THR A 221 5.56 -5.66 -4.03
CA THR A 221 5.90 -6.06 -5.40
C THR A 221 5.66 -7.57 -5.49
N PHE A 222 4.94 -8.03 -6.49
CA PHE A 222 4.68 -9.42 -6.70
C PHE A 222 5.23 -9.86 -8.06
N GLU A 223 5.76 -11.07 -8.11
CA GLU A 223 6.32 -11.70 -9.30
C GLU A 223 5.77 -13.12 -9.46
N GLY A 224 5.83 -13.65 -10.65
CA GLY A 224 5.42 -15.04 -10.92
C GLY A 224 4.08 -15.17 -11.63
N LYS A 225 3.26 -16.12 -11.17
CA LYS A 225 1.98 -16.49 -11.84
C LYS A 225 0.81 -16.36 -10.87
N PHE A 226 -0.30 -15.84 -11.37
CA PHE A 226 -1.47 -15.47 -10.56
C PHE A 226 -2.76 -16.04 -11.13
N SER A 227 -3.74 -16.24 -10.28
CA SER A 227 -5.12 -16.49 -10.71
C SER A 227 -5.81 -15.15 -10.96
N LEU A 228 -6.48 -15.02 -12.10
CA LEU A 228 -7.25 -13.84 -12.48
C LEU A 228 -8.74 -14.11 -12.22
N ARG A 229 -9.40 -13.20 -11.49
CA ARG A 229 -10.85 -13.16 -11.35
C ARG A 229 -11.35 -11.82 -11.86
N ILE A 230 -12.40 -11.85 -12.66
CA ILE A 230 -13.09 -10.63 -13.11
C ILE A 230 -14.58 -10.83 -12.83
N LEU A 231 -15.22 -9.80 -12.29
CA LEU A 231 -16.65 -9.82 -11.98
C LEU A 231 -17.30 -8.46 -12.25
N THR A 232 -18.61 -8.47 -12.43
CA THR A 232 -19.43 -7.27 -12.31
C THR A 232 -19.75 -7.04 -10.84
N ASP A 233 -19.63 -5.79 -10.38
CA ASP A 233 -19.96 -5.39 -9.01
C ASP A 233 -21.22 -4.52 -9.05
N LYS A 234 -22.29 -5.04 -8.46
CA LYS A 234 -23.62 -4.42 -8.47
C LYS A 234 -23.95 -3.67 -7.18
N ASN A 235 -23.19 -3.92 -6.11
CA ASN A 235 -23.44 -3.35 -4.78
C ASN A 235 -22.39 -2.32 -4.35
N ASN A 236 -21.43 -1.99 -5.22
CA ASN A 236 -20.28 -1.14 -4.93
C ASN A 236 -19.38 -1.67 -3.79
N GLN A 237 -19.35 -3.00 -3.63
CA GLN A 237 -18.52 -3.69 -2.64
C GLN A 237 -17.70 -4.80 -3.33
N PRO A 238 -16.54 -4.49 -3.89
CA PRO A 238 -15.79 -5.37 -4.80
C PRO A 238 -15.36 -6.70 -4.18
N PHE A 239 -15.39 -6.82 -2.86
CA PHE A 239 -15.03 -8.05 -2.14
C PHE A 239 -16.24 -8.86 -1.66
N GLU A 240 -17.46 -8.34 -1.81
CA GLU A 240 -18.71 -8.98 -1.40
C GLU A 240 -19.60 -9.22 -2.62
N SER A 241 -19.55 -10.45 -3.16
CA SER A 241 -20.37 -10.78 -4.32
C SER A 241 -21.84 -10.93 -3.94
N VAL A 242 -22.73 -10.38 -4.77
CA VAL A 242 -24.17 -10.47 -4.64
C VAL A 242 -24.81 -11.24 -5.80
N ILE A 243 -26.01 -11.76 -5.56
CA ILE A 243 -26.79 -12.51 -6.57
C ILE A 243 -26.97 -11.66 -7.83
N GLY A 244 -26.71 -12.27 -8.98
CA GLY A 244 -26.85 -11.63 -10.28
C GLY A 244 -25.57 -10.99 -10.82
N GLU A 245 -24.48 -10.98 -10.05
CA GLU A 245 -23.17 -10.65 -10.57
C GLU A 245 -22.65 -11.74 -11.52
N ILE A 246 -21.95 -11.33 -12.54
CA ILE A 246 -21.28 -12.25 -13.47
C ILE A 246 -19.83 -12.35 -13.09
N ILE A 247 -19.31 -13.56 -13.00
CA ILE A 247 -17.95 -13.85 -12.55
C ILE A 247 -17.26 -14.71 -13.60
N GLY A 248 -15.99 -14.43 -13.82
CA GLY A 248 -15.05 -15.32 -14.52
C GLY A 248 -13.82 -15.59 -13.66
N ARG A 249 -13.25 -16.78 -13.82
CA ARG A 249 -11.99 -17.17 -13.17
C ARG A 249 -11.04 -17.79 -14.20
N SER A 250 -9.77 -17.44 -14.14
CA SER A 250 -8.80 -18.07 -15.02
C SER A 250 -8.65 -19.56 -14.67
N LYS A 251 -8.72 -20.41 -15.69
CA LYS A 251 -8.54 -21.87 -15.53
C LYS A 251 -7.09 -22.26 -15.25
N LYS A 252 -6.15 -21.39 -15.58
CA LYS A 252 -4.70 -21.57 -15.39
C LYS A 252 -4.11 -20.32 -14.76
N LEU A 253 -2.98 -20.49 -14.08
CA LEU A 253 -2.22 -19.35 -13.58
C LEU A 253 -1.62 -18.57 -14.75
N ILE A 254 -1.70 -17.26 -14.68
CA ILE A 254 -1.25 -16.31 -15.70
C ILE A 254 0.02 -15.63 -15.18
N ALA A 255 1.07 -15.63 -15.98
CA ALA A 255 2.32 -14.97 -15.63
C ALA A 255 2.16 -13.44 -15.68
N LEU A 256 2.81 -12.73 -14.75
CA LEU A 256 2.98 -11.29 -14.86
C LEU A 256 3.70 -10.97 -16.18
N GLY A 257 3.30 -9.90 -16.85
CA GLY A 257 3.77 -9.56 -18.21
C GLY A 257 2.97 -10.22 -19.34
N ALA A 258 2.03 -11.13 -19.04
CA ALA A 258 1.20 -11.76 -20.08
C ALA A 258 0.29 -10.74 -20.76
N LYS A 259 0.18 -10.83 -22.08
CA LYS A 259 -0.58 -9.91 -22.93
C LYS A 259 -1.64 -10.67 -23.74
N ASN A 260 -2.61 -9.92 -24.24
CA ASN A 260 -3.65 -10.43 -25.16
C ASN A 260 -4.47 -11.60 -24.56
N ILE A 261 -4.71 -11.56 -23.26
CA ILE A 261 -5.56 -12.55 -22.60
C ILE A 261 -7.00 -12.35 -23.08
N ASP A 262 -7.59 -13.39 -23.66
CA ASP A 262 -9.02 -13.42 -23.96
C ASP A 262 -9.74 -14.05 -22.76
N PHE A 263 -10.43 -13.22 -21.98
CA PHE A 263 -11.04 -13.61 -20.71
C PHE A 263 -12.56 -13.57 -20.81
N VAL A 264 -13.22 -14.64 -20.37
CA VAL A 264 -14.66 -14.75 -20.43
C VAL A 264 -15.25 -14.89 -19.02
N MET A 265 -16.19 -14.03 -18.68
CA MET A 265 -17.04 -14.18 -17.51
C MET A 265 -18.19 -15.12 -17.91
N ASP A 266 -18.20 -16.33 -17.35
CA ASP A 266 -19.06 -17.44 -17.77
C ASP A 266 -19.95 -18.01 -16.64
N GLN A 267 -19.89 -17.43 -15.45
CA GLN A 267 -20.66 -17.87 -14.28
C GLN A 267 -21.53 -16.72 -13.76
N ASN A 268 -22.76 -17.05 -13.40
CA ASN A 268 -23.62 -16.17 -12.62
C ASN A 268 -23.44 -16.49 -11.13
N TYR A 269 -23.20 -15.47 -10.30
CA TYR A 269 -23.13 -15.67 -8.86
C TYR A 269 -24.56 -15.99 -8.33
N VAL A 270 -24.71 -17.22 -7.91
CA VAL A 270 -25.89 -17.73 -7.19
C VAL A 270 -25.39 -18.25 -5.85
N ARG A 271 -26.13 -18.00 -4.81
CA ARG A 271 -25.75 -18.42 -3.46
C ARG A 271 -25.78 -19.93 -3.33
#